data_317430eb1502d4932e5a5ca889f29268
#
_entry.id   317430eb1502d4932e5a5ca889f29268
#
_cell.length_a   1.000
_cell.length_b   1.000
_cell.length_c   1.000
_cell.angle_alpha   90.00
_cell.angle_beta   90.00
_cell.angle_gamma   90.00
#
_symmetry.space_group_name_H-M   'P 1'
#
loop_
_entity.id
_entity.type
_entity.pdbx_description
1 polymer ?
#
loop_
_entity_poly.entity_id
_entity_poly.type
_entity_poly.pdbx_seq_one_letter_code
_entity_poly.pdbx_strand_id
1 'polypeptide(L)'
;EVLEEGIKNANFVSSDNNDHAAWLVSEGDEKGNIKEINFDTGETRLIEHEKGKRLRAVGFMNEDLIYGILNKYDILTDEDGHKSEGISILRIEDFDGNVKKEYQKDGLYITDISVGSTLIEFELSAKSGDTSYVAQKKDNIMNNKKATENTVKIELVSASRTGVRVKLALNGTAQTDSPLTMYAKVSSTNQKDIVLDTQIPQESTYYVYGQGGLDSIYTDPAKAILQADALGGVVLNR
;
A
#
# COMPACT_ATOMS: atom_id res chain seq x y z
N GLU A 1 -14.70 3.24 -12.79
CA GLU A 1 -15.51 2.06 -12.45
C GLU A 1 -15.15 1.57 -11.07
N VAL A 2 -16.13 1.26 -10.22
CA VAL A 2 -15.90 0.65 -8.91
C VAL A 2 -15.98 -0.85 -9.08
N LEU A 3 -14.89 -1.57 -8.78
CA LEU A 3 -14.81 -3.02 -8.95
C LEU A 3 -15.27 -3.77 -7.71
N GLU A 4 -15.02 -3.22 -6.53
CA GLU A 4 -15.41 -3.80 -5.24
C GLU A 4 -15.51 -2.69 -4.19
N GLU A 5 -16.48 -2.79 -3.27
CA GLU A 5 -16.65 -1.86 -2.14
C GLU A 5 -16.40 -2.57 -0.81
N GLY A 6 -16.07 -1.80 0.23
CA GLY A 6 -15.93 -2.35 1.59
C GLY A 6 -14.65 -3.14 1.86
N ILE A 7 -13.66 -3.10 0.96
CA ILE A 7 -12.37 -3.77 1.16
C ILE A 7 -11.63 -3.11 2.33
N LYS A 8 -11.21 -3.91 3.30
CA LYS A 8 -10.37 -3.45 4.41
C LYS A 8 -8.91 -3.46 3.97
N ASN A 9 -8.16 -2.39 4.26
CA ASN A 9 -6.73 -2.27 3.92
C ASN A 9 -5.88 -3.48 4.35
N ALA A 10 -6.19 -4.09 5.49
CA ALA A 10 -5.47 -5.27 6.00
C ALA A 10 -5.67 -6.54 5.14
N ASN A 11 -6.61 -6.51 4.21
CA ASN A 11 -6.99 -7.67 3.39
C ASN A 11 -6.73 -7.43 1.90
N PHE A 12 -6.05 -6.36 1.55
CA PHE A 12 -5.76 -5.96 0.16
C PHE A 12 -4.25 -5.95 -0.07
N VAL A 13 -3.82 -6.51 -1.18
CA VAL A 13 -2.44 -6.49 -1.66
C VAL A 13 -2.42 -6.19 -3.16
N SER A 14 -1.37 -5.53 -3.63
CA SER A 14 -1.14 -5.29 -5.06
C SER A 14 0.26 -5.69 -5.46
N SER A 15 0.44 -6.02 -6.72
CA SER A 15 1.75 -6.26 -7.31
C SER A 15 2.56 -4.95 -7.39
N ASP A 16 3.88 -5.08 -7.50
CA ASP A 16 4.80 -3.93 -7.53
C ASP A 16 4.56 -3.03 -8.76
N ASN A 17 4.17 -3.60 -9.91
CA ASN A 17 3.86 -2.87 -11.15
C ASN A 17 2.40 -2.41 -11.22
N ASN A 18 1.56 -2.79 -10.25
CA ASN A 18 0.13 -2.55 -10.17
C ASN A 18 -0.69 -3.21 -11.30
N ASP A 19 -0.17 -4.24 -11.95
CA ASP A 19 -0.93 -5.00 -12.96
C ASP A 19 -1.88 -6.00 -12.30
N HIS A 20 -1.61 -6.39 -11.05
CA HIS A 20 -2.42 -7.30 -10.26
C HIS A 20 -2.79 -6.73 -8.90
N ALA A 21 -3.97 -7.08 -8.43
CA ALA A 21 -4.36 -6.88 -7.04
C ALA A 21 -5.18 -8.07 -6.53
N ALA A 22 -5.09 -8.33 -5.23
CA ALA A 22 -5.87 -9.37 -4.59
C ALA A 22 -6.40 -8.92 -3.23
N TRP A 23 -7.57 -9.40 -2.86
CA TRP A 23 -8.21 -9.08 -1.58
C TRP A 23 -9.03 -10.24 -1.03
N LEU A 24 -9.17 -10.25 0.27
CA LEU A 24 -10.05 -11.19 0.95
C LEU A 24 -11.49 -10.69 0.86
N VAL A 25 -12.38 -11.49 0.30
CA VAL A 25 -13.81 -11.19 0.21
C VAL A 25 -14.40 -11.19 1.61
N SER A 26 -15.00 -10.07 2.01
CA SER A 26 -15.48 -9.86 3.39
C SER A 26 -16.95 -10.16 3.58
N GLU A 27 -17.76 -10.18 2.52
CA GLU A 27 -19.20 -10.34 2.56
C GLU A 27 -19.71 -11.26 1.43
N GLY A 28 -20.95 -11.70 1.53
CA GLY A 28 -21.61 -12.53 0.53
C GLY A 28 -21.22 -14.01 0.57
N ASP A 29 -21.60 -14.73 -0.49
CA ASP A 29 -21.42 -16.19 -0.60
C ASP A 29 -19.93 -16.59 -0.76
N GLU A 30 -19.11 -15.67 -1.27
CA GLU A 30 -17.67 -15.87 -1.50
C GLU A 30 -16.81 -15.45 -0.30
N LYS A 31 -17.43 -15.11 0.83
CA LYS A 31 -16.73 -14.64 2.02
C LYS A 31 -15.64 -15.60 2.49
N GLY A 32 -14.43 -15.04 2.67
CA GLY A 32 -13.26 -15.79 3.12
C GLY A 32 -12.39 -16.31 1.97
N ASN A 33 -12.86 -16.19 0.73
CA ASN A 33 -12.07 -16.47 -0.46
C ASN A 33 -11.18 -15.27 -0.80
N ILE A 34 -10.12 -15.49 -1.58
CA ILE A 34 -9.34 -14.41 -2.16
C ILE A 34 -9.82 -14.19 -3.60
N LYS A 35 -10.15 -12.95 -3.92
CA LYS A 35 -10.40 -12.50 -5.29
C LYS A 35 -9.19 -11.76 -5.80
N GLU A 36 -8.76 -12.10 -7.00
CA GLU A 36 -7.62 -11.49 -7.68
C GLU A 36 -8.09 -10.91 -9.01
N ILE A 37 -7.51 -9.78 -9.40
CA ILE A 37 -7.76 -9.12 -10.69
C ILE A 37 -6.43 -8.87 -11.40
N ASN A 38 -6.45 -9.07 -12.71
CA ASN A 38 -5.44 -8.57 -13.62
C ASN A 38 -5.98 -7.29 -14.27
N PHE A 39 -5.34 -6.16 -14.04
CA PHE A 39 -5.78 -4.86 -14.54
C PHE A 39 -5.55 -4.65 -16.03
N ASP A 40 -4.59 -5.37 -16.62
CA ASP A 40 -4.30 -5.29 -18.05
C ASP A 40 -5.39 -5.94 -18.89
N THR A 41 -5.90 -7.09 -18.42
CA THR A 41 -6.93 -7.86 -19.13
C THR A 41 -8.34 -7.58 -18.59
N GLY A 42 -8.45 -7.08 -17.36
CA GLY A 42 -9.71 -6.94 -16.64
C GLY A 42 -10.28 -8.27 -16.13
N GLU A 43 -9.56 -9.36 -16.28
CA GLU A 43 -9.98 -10.68 -15.80
C GLU A 43 -9.85 -10.80 -14.29
N THR A 44 -10.78 -11.54 -13.70
CA THR A 44 -10.76 -11.85 -12.27
C THR A 44 -10.77 -13.34 -12.05
N ARG A 45 -10.11 -13.79 -10.98
CA ARG A 45 -10.22 -15.16 -10.50
C ARG A 45 -10.55 -15.21 -9.02
N LEU A 46 -11.12 -16.33 -8.59
CA LEU A 46 -11.46 -16.61 -7.20
C LEU A 46 -10.63 -17.80 -6.70
N ILE A 47 -9.96 -17.62 -5.57
CA ILE A 47 -9.28 -18.68 -4.85
C ILE A 47 -10.15 -19.07 -3.67
N GLU A 48 -10.73 -20.25 -3.75
CA GLU A 48 -11.66 -20.73 -2.75
C GLU A 48 -10.95 -21.34 -1.55
N HIS A 49 -11.43 -21.06 -0.36
CA HIS A 49 -10.96 -21.72 0.85
C HIS A 49 -11.64 -23.08 1.04
N GLU A 50 -10.90 -24.07 1.45
CA GLU A 50 -11.45 -25.36 1.89
C GLU A 50 -12.22 -25.22 3.21
N LYS A 51 -13.15 -26.12 3.45
CA LYS A 51 -13.90 -26.19 4.71
C LYS A 51 -12.96 -26.30 5.91
N GLY A 52 -13.09 -25.39 6.86
CA GLY A 52 -12.25 -25.33 8.07
C GLY A 52 -10.90 -24.64 7.85
N LYS A 53 -10.62 -24.17 6.67
CA LYS A 53 -9.47 -23.32 6.33
C LYS A 53 -9.86 -21.85 6.23
N ARG A 54 -8.87 -21.01 6.24
CA ARG A 54 -8.96 -19.57 5.95
C ARG A 54 -7.81 -19.17 5.05
N LEU A 55 -8.03 -18.18 4.22
CA LEU A 55 -7.00 -17.61 3.38
C LEU A 55 -6.56 -16.25 3.92
N ARG A 56 -5.32 -15.90 3.66
CA ARG A 56 -4.74 -14.59 3.94
C ARG A 56 -3.89 -14.17 2.76
N ALA A 57 -4.28 -13.11 2.06
CA ALA A 57 -3.43 -12.50 1.05
C ALA A 57 -2.20 -11.90 1.75
N VAL A 58 -1.01 -12.13 1.20
CA VAL A 58 0.26 -11.72 1.80
C VAL A 58 0.96 -10.68 0.92
N GLY A 59 0.98 -10.88 -0.39
CA GLY A 59 1.62 -9.98 -1.32
C GLY A 59 1.78 -10.60 -2.69
N PHE A 60 2.62 -9.96 -3.49
CA PHE A 60 2.99 -10.45 -4.82
C PHE A 60 4.51 -10.50 -4.97
N MET A 61 5.00 -11.43 -5.78
CA MET A 61 6.38 -11.49 -6.21
C MET A 61 6.43 -11.90 -7.69
N ASN A 62 6.94 -11.03 -8.56
CA ASN A 62 6.92 -11.21 -10.03
C ASN A 62 5.53 -11.57 -10.57
N GLU A 63 4.51 -10.83 -10.18
CA GLU A 63 3.09 -11.00 -10.53
C GLU A 63 2.43 -12.29 -10.01
N ASP A 64 3.20 -13.17 -9.37
CA ASP A 64 2.65 -14.35 -8.70
C ASP A 64 2.09 -13.98 -7.32
N LEU A 65 0.86 -14.35 -7.02
CA LEU A 65 0.22 -14.09 -5.73
C LEU A 65 0.78 -14.99 -4.65
N ILE A 66 1.12 -14.38 -3.52
CA ILE A 66 1.56 -15.06 -2.30
C ILE A 66 0.40 -15.02 -1.31
N TYR A 67 -0.04 -16.18 -0.87
CA TYR A 67 -1.09 -16.27 0.14
C TYR A 67 -0.83 -17.38 1.16
N GLY A 68 -1.34 -17.17 2.35
CA GLY A 68 -1.30 -18.12 3.44
C GLY A 68 -2.61 -18.89 3.58
N ILE A 69 -2.49 -20.18 3.92
CA ILE A 69 -3.59 -21.04 4.31
C ILE A 69 -3.45 -21.30 5.80
N LEU A 70 -4.52 -20.97 6.56
CA LEU A 70 -4.59 -21.13 7.99
C LEU A 70 -5.72 -22.11 8.32
N ASN A 71 -5.55 -22.92 9.35
CA ASN A 71 -6.67 -23.67 9.92
C ASN A 71 -7.37 -22.84 11.01
N LYS A 72 -8.60 -23.17 11.31
CA LYS A 72 -9.34 -22.53 12.41
C LYS A 72 -8.57 -22.55 13.74
N TYR A 73 -7.83 -23.62 14.01
CA TYR A 73 -7.04 -23.81 15.24
C TYR A 73 -5.65 -23.17 15.19
N ASP A 74 -5.29 -22.54 14.09
CA ASP A 74 -4.04 -21.78 13.92
C ASP A 74 -4.25 -20.29 14.27
N ILE A 75 -5.46 -19.93 14.72
CA ILE A 75 -5.78 -18.60 15.24
C ILE A 75 -5.95 -18.74 16.75
N LEU A 76 -4.95 -18.27 17.48
CA LEU A 76 -4.90 -18.35 18.93
C LEU A 76 -5.38 -17.04 19.54
N THR A 77 -5.95 -17.13 20.74
CA THR A 77 -6.38 -15.93 21.48
C THR A 77 -5.79 -16.01 22.88
N ASP A 78 -5.04 -15.00 23.27
CA ASP A 78 -4.45 -14.90 24.60
C ASP A 78 -5.50 -14.52 25.69
N GLU A 79 -5.06 -14.44 26.93
CA GLU A 79 -5.92 -14.11 28.07
C GLU A 79 -6.48 -12.68 28.00
N ASP A 80 -5.80 -11.77 27.29
CA ASP A 80 -6.21 -10.39 27.09
C ASP A 80 -7.12 -10.22 25.84
N GLY A 81 -7.37 -11.30 25.11
CA GLY A 81 -8.23 -11.32 23.94
C GLY A 81 -7.53 -10.94 22.64
N HIS A 82 -6.19 -10.78 22.64
CA HIS A 82 -5.44 -10.53 21.41
C HIS A 82 -5.35 -11.81 20.57
N LYS A 83 -5.55 -11.63 19.28
CA LYS A 83 -5.49 -12.74 18.32
C LYS A 83 -4.15 -12.76 17.62
N SER A 84 -3.54 -13.94 17.60
CA SER A 84 -2.37 -14.26 16.80
C SER A 84 -2.71 -15.33 15.78
N GLU A 85 -2.21 -15.18 14.57
CA GLU A 85 -2.50 -16.06 13.43
C GLU A 85 -1.22 -16.75 12.97
N GLY A 86 -1.29 -18.07 12.78
CA GLY A 86 -0.21 -18.84 12.22
C GLY A 86 -0.58 -19.40 10.85
N ILE A 87 0.17 -19.05 9.81
CA ILE A 87 0.03 -19.62 8.49
C ILE A 87 0.65 -21.02 8.50
N SER A 88 -0.15 -22.04 8.21
CA SER A 88 0.31 -23.42 8.16
C SER A 88 0.93 -23.78 6.81
N ILE A 89 0.43 -23.19 5.72
CA ILE A 89 0.95 -23.38 4.37
C ILE A 89 1.06 -22.01 3.72
N LEU A 90 2.25 -21.68 3.17
CA LEU A 90 2.45 -20.51 2.33
C LEU A 90 2.50 -21.00 0.88
N ARG A 91 1.69 -20.41 0.02
CA ARG A 91 1.60 -20.78 -1.40
C ARG A 91 1.88 -19.58 -2.28
N ILE A 92 2.60 -19.82 -3.37
CA ILE A 92 2.86 -18.86 -4.45
C ILE A 92 2.23 -19.44 -5.70
N GLU A 93 1.38 -18.69 -6.35
CA GLU A 93 0.55 -19.15 -7.46
C GLU A 93 0.42 -18.06 -8.52
N ASP A 94 0.53 -18.45 -9.81
CA ASP A 94 0.29 -17.50 -10.89
C ASP A 94 -1.21 -17.26 -11.10
N PHE A 95 -1.53 -16.28 -11.96
CA PHE A 95 -2.92 -15.91 -12.25
C PHE A 95 -3.73 -17.04 -12.89
N ASP A 96 -3.07 -17.98 -13.57
CA ASP A 96 -3.71 -19.17 -14.18
C ASP A 96 -4.00 -20.29 -13.18
N GLY A 97 -3.59 -20.12 -11.92
CA GLY A 97 -3.82 -21.11 -10.87
C GLY A 97 -2.73 -22.17 -10.76
N ASN A 98 -1.57 -22.00 -11.42
CA ASN A 98 -0.47 -22.92 -11.28
C ASN A 98 0.36 -22.60 -10.04
N VAL A 99 0.45 -23.57 -9.14
CA VAL A 99 1.28 -23.45 -7.93
C VAL A 99 2.76 -23.46 -8.31
N LYS A 100 3.45 -22.33 -8.09
CA LYS A 100 4.89 -22.18 -8.32
C LYS A 100 5.70 -22.71 -7.14
N LYS A 101 5.19 -22.47 -5.92
CA LYS A 101 5.85 -22.88 -4.69
C LYS A 101 4.84 -23.09 -3.59
N GLU A 102 5.07 -24.13 -2.82
CA GLU A 102 4.38 -24.37 -1.55
C GLU A 102 5.42 -24.58 -0.45
N TYR A 103 5.21 -23.94 0.70
CA TYR A 103 6.06 -24.06 1.87
C TYR A 103 5.21 -24.45 3.07
N GLN A 104 5.62 -25.55 3.70
CA GLN A 104 5.03 -26.05 4.94
C GLN A 104 6.12 -26.69 5.80
N LYS A 105 6.01 -26.58 7.09
CA LYS A 105 6.83 -27.32 8.06
C LYS A 105 5.98 -27.88 9.19
N ASP A 106 6.15 -29.14 9.46
CA ASP A 106 5.39 -29.83 10.50
C ASP A 106 5.61 -29.19 11.87
N GLY A 107 4.51 -28.87 12.55
CA GLY A 107 4.52 -28.27 13.89
C GLY A 107 5.00 -26.82 13.96
N LEU A 108 5.32 -26.20 12.82
CA LEU A 108 5.72 -24.81 12.72
C LEU A 108 4.75 -23.99 11.87
N TYR A 109 4.62 -22.73 12.23
CA TYR A 109 3.68 -21.79 11.62
C TYR A 109 4.42 -20.51 11.27
N ILE A 110 4.06 -19.89 10.17
CA ILE A 110 4.57 -18.57 9.81
C ILE A 110 3.71 -17.53 10.54
N THR A 111 4.33 -16.77 11.44
CA THR A 111 3.66 -15.76 12.26
C THR A 111 3.99 -14.33 11.85
N ASP A 112 5.17 -14.13 11.26
CA ASP A 112 5.59 -12.87 10.68
C ASP A 112 6.16 -13.13 9.28
N ILE A 113 5.82 -12.27 8.29
CA ILE A 113 6.21 -12.43 6.91
C ILE A 113 6.41 -11.08 6.24
N SER A 114 7.51 -10.96 5.52
CA SER A 114 7.86 -9.80 4.73
C SER A 114 8.15 -10.23 3.29
N VAL A 115 7.52 -9.57 2.33
CA VAL A 115 7.68 -9.82 0.91
C VAL A 115 8.51 -8.71 0.29
N GLY A 116 9.67 -9.07 -0.24
CA GLY A 116 10.50 -8.20 -1.06
C GLY A 116 10.46 -8.61 -2.53
N SER A 117 11.15 -7.88 -3.39
CA SER A 117 11.16 -8.13 -4.84
C SER A 117 11.79 -9.46 -5.25
N THR A 118 12.72 -9.99 -4.46
CA THR A 118 13.44 -11.25 -4.74
C THR A 118 13.49 -12.20 -3.57
N LEU A 119 13.02 -11.79 -2.39
CA LEU A 119 13.14 -12.53 -1.15
C LEU A 119 11.85 -12.41 -0.34
N ILE A 120 11.32 -13.53 0.10
CA ILE A 120 10.27 -13.60 1.12
C ILE A 120 10.94 -14.07 2.40
N GLU A 121 10.96 -13.24 3.42
CA GLU A 121 11.48 -13.58 4.74
C GLU A 121 10.32 -13.81 5.70
N PHE A 122 10.44 -14.83 6.54
CA PHE A 122 9.40 -15.13 7.51
C PHE A 122 9.93 -15.77 8.79
N GLU A 123 9.18 -15.57 9.86
CA GLU A 123 9.45 -16.18 11.15
C GLU A 123 8.61 -17.44 11.33
N LEU A 124 9.28 -18.53 11.71
CA LEU A 124 8.66 -19.79 12.07
C LEU A 124 8.50 -19.88 13.57
N SER A 125 7.28 -20.12 14.00
CA SER A 125 6.91 -20.23 15.41
C SER A 125 6.22 -21.56 15.71
N ALA A 126 6.43 -22.08 16.90
CA ALA A 126 5.68 -23.22 17.41
C ALA A 126 4.54 -22.74 18.32
N LYS A 127 3.45 -23.48 18.39
CA LYS A 127 2.40 -23.22 19.37
C LYS A 127 2.89 -23.49 20.78
N SER A 128 2.61 -22.56 21.69
CA SER A 128 2.83 -22.72 23.12
C SER A 128 1.46 -22.79 23.80
N GLY A 129 0.99 -24.01 24.03
CA GLY A 129 -0.40 -24.23 24.43
C GLY A 129 -1.39 -23.82 23.35
N ASP A 130 -2.57 -23.37 23.80
CA ASP A 130 -3.66 -22.96 22.91
C ASP A 130 -3.80 -21.42 22.80
N THR A 131 -2.85 -20.67 23.39
CA THR A 131 -2.99 -19.22 23.55
C THR A 131 -1.93 -18.39 22.81
N SER A 132 -0.78 -18.97 22.48
CA SER A 132 0.32 -18.16 21.90
C SER A 132 1.21 -18.95 20.94
N TYR A 133 1.97 -18.20 20.18
CA TYR A 133 3.08 -18.68 19.36
C TYR A 133 4.41 -18.25 19.96
N VAL A 134 5.42 -19.13 19.87
CA VAL A 134 6.78 -18.83 20.30
C VAL A 134 7.71 -18.96 19.11
N ALA A 135 8.40 -17.87 18.81
CA ALA A 135 9.38 -17.81 17.72
C ALA A 135 10.47 -18.87 17.89
N GLN A 136 10.79 -19.57 16.81
CA GLN A 136 11.80 -20.61 16.79
C GLN A 136 12.99 -20.23 15.91
N LYS A 137 12.73 -19.86 14.68
CA LYS A 137 13.76 -19.51 13.70
C LYS A 137 13.16 -18.68 12.56
N LYS A 138 14.06 -18.04 11.81
CA LYS A 138 13.73 -17.42 10.53
C LYS A 138 14.02 -18.36 9.38
N ASP A 139 13.25 -18.24 8.31
CA ASP A 139 13.47 -18.96 7.05
C ASP A 139 13.09 -18.02 5.90
N ASN A 140 13.37 -18.42 4.67
CA ASN A 140 13.10 -17.59 3.51
C ASN A 140 12.81 -18.41 2.25
N ILE A 141 12.19 -17.75 1.29
CA ILE A 141 12.06 -18.23 -0.09
C ILE A 141 12.71 -17.20 -1.00
N MET A 142 13.72 -17.64 -1.76
CA MET A 142 14.43 -16.78 -2.70
C MET A 142 13.90 -17.01 -4.12
N ASN A 143 13.68 -15.90 -4.82
CA ASN A 143 13.36 -15.94 -6.24
C ASN A 143 14.62 -15.66 -7.05
N ASN A 144 14.94 -16.57 -7.97
CA ASN A 144 16.11 -16.46 -8.85
C ASN A 144 15.82 -15.67 -10.14
N LYS A 145 14.57 -15.25 -10.36
CA LYS A 145 14.25 -14.36 -11.48
C LYS A 145 14.72 -12.95 -11.15
N LYS A 146 15.32 -12.26 -12.13
CA LYS A 146 15.56 -10.81 -11.99
C LYS A 146 14.22 -10.13 -11.78
N ALA A 147 14.13 -9.34 -10.71
CA ALA A 147 12.99 -8.45 -10.52
C ALA A 147 12.88 -7.52 -11.73
N THR A 148 11.69 -7.39 -12.28
CA THR A 148 11.42 -6.36 -13.27
C THR A 148 11.52 -5.03 -12.52
N GLU A 149 12.45 -4.16 -12.90
CA GLU A 149 12.59 -2.84 -12.28
C GLU A 149 11.34 -2.03 -12.64
N ASN A 150 10.43 -1.90 -11.69
CA ASN A 150 9.30 -1.02 -11.85
C ASN A 150 9.74 0.42 -11.61
N THR A 151 9.41 1.26 -12.57
CA THR A 151 9.78 2.67 -12.56
C THR A 151 8.82 3.53 -11.73
N VAL A 152 7.66 2.99 -11.35
CA VAL A 152 6.62 3.74 -10.65
C VAL A 152 6.05 2.94 -9.50
N LYS A 153 6.04 3.49 -8.30
CA LYS A 153 5.32 2.95 -7.14
C LYS A 153 4.24 3.94 -6.70
N ILE A 154 3.07 3.42 -6.41
CA ILE A 154 1.99 4.20 -5.78
C ILE A 154 2.07 3.96 -4.28
N GLU A 155 2.33 5.02 -3.52
CA GLU A 155 2.42 4.96 -2.06
C GLU A 155 1.33 5.82 -1.42
N LEU A 156 0.66 5.27 -0.41
CA LEU A 156 -0.21 6.05 0.46
C LEU A 156 0.64 6.66 1.57
N VAL A 157 0.79 7.96 1.55
CA VAL A 157 1.53 8.68 2.59
C VAL A 157 0.54 9.39 3.52
N SER A 158 0.58 9.02 4.79
CA SER A 158 -0.22 9.68 5.82
C SER A 158 0.59 10.82 6.44
N ALA A 159 0.09 12.03 6.32
CA ALA A 159 0.68 13.19 6.96
C ALA A 159 -0.29 13.73 8.01
N SER A 160 0.22 14.05 9.20
CA SER A 160 -0.57 14.44 10.37
C SER A 160 -1.50 15.66 10.16
N ARG A 161 -1.18 16.52 9.20
CA ARG A 161 -1.95 17.72 8.89
C ARG A 161 -2.84 17.63 7.64
N THR A 162 -2.58 16.67 6.75
CA THR A 162 -3.19 16.68 5.41
C THR A 162 -3.95 15.41 5.06
N GLY A 163 -4.04 14.49 6.01
CA GLY A 163 -4.68 13.20 5.78
C GLY A 163 -3.86 12.28 4.89
N VAL A 164 -4.54 11.35 4.24
CA VAL A 164 -3.91 10.36 3.36
C VAL A 164 -3.71 10.97 1.97
N ARG A 165 -2.49 10.87 1.45
CA ARG A 165 -2.14 11.29 0.09
C ARG A 165 -1.63 10.13 -0.73
N VAL A 166 -1.95 10.13 -2.00
CA VAL A 166 -1.34 9.24 -2.98
C VAL A 166 -0.05 9.88 -3.46
N LYS A 167 1.08 9.19 -3.30
CA LYS A 167 2.39 9.59 -3.80
C LYS A 167 2.80 8.62 -4.90
N LEU A 168 3.19 9.16 -6.04
CA LEU A 168 3.87 8.41 -7.09
C LEU A 168 5.37 8.49 -6.83
N ALA A 169 5.99 7.36 -6.50
CA ALA A 169 7.43 7.26 -6.35
C ALA A 169 8.02 6.65 -7.64
N LEU A 170 8.88 7.41 -8.31
CA LEU A 170 9.58 6.98 -9.52
C LEU A 170 10.96 6.44 -9.12
N ASN A 171 11.29 5.23 -9.56
CA ASN A 171 12.65 4.69 -9.45
C ASN A 171 13.47 5.21 -10.63
N GLY A 172 14.08 6.39 -10.45
CA GLY A 172 14.92 7.03 -11.46
C GLY A 172 14.44 8.42 -11.83
N THR A 173 15.16 9.04 -12.74
CA THR A 173 14.81 10.36 -13.27
C THR A 173 13.86 10.17 -14.44
N ALA A 174 12.63 10.67 -14.30
CA ALA A 174 11.72 10.75 -15.43
C ALA A 174 12.31 11.75 -16.44
N GLN A 175 12.78 11.26 -17.56
CA GLN A 175 13.15 12.10 -18.70
C GLN A 175 11.95 12.18 -19.64
N THR A 176 11.44 13.36 -19.84
CA THR A 176 10.46 13.63 -20.87
C THR A 176 10.90 14.82 -21.70
N ASP A 177 10.94 14.63 -22.99
CA ASP A 177 11.30 15.70 -23.95
C ASP A 177 10.24 16.80 -24.01
N SER A 178 9.04 16.50 -23.52
CA SER A 178 7.91 17.45 -23.50
C SER A 178 7.02 17.16 -22.30
N PRO A 179 7.34 17.71 -21.10
CA PRO A 179 6.47 17.53 -19.94
C PRO A 179 5.09 18.11 -20.21
N LEU A 180 4.07 17.27 -20.15
CA LEU A 180 2.69 17.73 -20.18
C LEU A 180 2.38 18.44 -18.88
N THR A 181 2.37 19.76 -18.89
CA THR A 181 1.95 20.53 -17.71
C THR A 181 0.43 20.54 -17.66
N MET A 182 -0.16 19.76 -16.77
CA MET A 182 -1.60 19.81 -16.52
C MET A 182 -1.87 20.90 -15.49
N TYR A 183 -2.48 21.97 -15.93
CA TYR A 183 -3.04 22.95 -15.02
C TYR A 183 -4.44 22.49 -14.61
N ALA A 184 -4.72 22.46 -13.30
CA ALA A 184 -6.09 22.35 -12.86
C ALA A 184 -6.87 23.54 -13.44
N LYS A 185 -7.82 23.26 -14.31
CA LYS A 185 -8.72 24.28 -14.83
C LYS A 185 -9.62 24.70 -13.66
N VAL A 186 -9.23 25.71 -12.95
CA VAL A 186 -10.15 26.37 -12.03
C VAL A 186 -11.19 27.05 -12.89
N SER A 187 -12.32 26.40 -13.09
CA SER A 187 -13.50 27.09 -13.64
C SER A 187 -14.07 27.95 -12.53
N SER A 188 -13.58 29.19 -12.41
CA SER A 188 -14.32 30.18 -11.66
C SER A 188 -15.53 30.57 -12.51
N THR A 189 -16.70 30.16 -12.10
CA THR A 189 -17.97 30.60 -12.70
C THR A 189 -18.29 32.08 -12.42
N ASN A 190 -17.45 32.76 -11.67
CA ASN A 190 -17.53 34.19 -11.43
C ASN A 190 -16.26 34.85 -11.93
N GLN A 191 -16.34 35.50 -13.08
CA GLN A 191 -15.36 36.52 -13.47
C GLN A 191 -15.43 37.68 -12.48
N LYS A 192 -14.75 37.54 -11.35
CA LYS A 192 -14.31 38.68 -10.58
C LYS A 192 -12.89 38.96 -11.02
N ASP A 193 -12.70 40.10 -11.63
CA ASP A 193 -11.37 40.64 -11.87
C ASP A 193 -10.64 40.65 -10.53
N ILE A 194 -9.55 39.91 -10.46
CA ILE A 194 -8.66 39.99 -9.31
C ILE A 194 -7.93 41.31 -9.46
N VAL A 195 -8.44 42.32 -8.76
CA VAL A 195 -7.70 43.58 -8.63
C VAL A 195 -6.54 43.29 -7.67
N LEU A 196 -5.36 43.10 -8.22
CA LEU A 196 -4.16 43.10 -7.43
C LEU A 196 -3.92 44.52 -6.92
N ASP A 197 -4.03 44.71 -5.60
CA ASP A 197 -3.58 45.95 -4.97
C ASP A 197 -2.07 46.03 -5.18
N THR A 198 -1.65 46.94 -6.04
CA THR A 198 -0.24 47.14 -6.42
C THR A 198 0.48 48.09 -5.44
N GLN A 199 -0.12 48.43 -4.32
CA GLN A 199 0.60 49.16 -3.27
C GLN A 199 1.70 48.23 -2.73
N ILE A 200 2.94 48.56 -3.04
CA ILE A 200 4.11 47.85 -2.54
C ILE A 200 4.16 48.06 -1.03
N PRO A 201 3.97 47.02 -0.19
CA PRO A 201 4.14 47.14 1.23
C PRO A 201 5.59 47.52 1.52
N GLN A 202 5.81 48.48 2.46
CA GLN A 202 7.16 48.83 2.91
C GLN A 202 7.87 47.65 3.64
N GLU A 203 7.14 46.62 4.00
CA GLU A 203 7.65 45.42 4.64
C GLU A 203 7.51 44.25 3.69
N SER A 204 8.56 43.46 3.54
CA SER A 204 8.54 42.22 2.72
C SER A 204 7.52 41.26 3.30
N THR A 205 6.64 40.78 2.45
CA THR A 205 5.61 39.81 2.83
C THR A 205 5.88 38.49 2.15
N TYR A 206 5.89 37.42 2.92
CA TYR A 206 6.18 36.07 2.47
C TYR A 206 4.90 35.24 2.45
N TYR A 207 4.54 34.76 1.30
CA TYR A 207 3.36 33.93 1.05
C TYR A 207 3.79 32.49 0.98
N VAL A 208 3.21 31.64 1.83
CA VAL A 208 3.46 30.20 1.84
C VAL A 208 2.36 29.51 1.06
N TYR A 209 2.75 28.79 0.02
CA TYR A 209 1.86 27.99 -0.79
C TYR A 209 2.19 26.51 -0.56
N GLY A 210 1.17 25.73 -0.26
CA GLY A 210 1.24 24.28 -0.13
C GLY A 210 -0.07 23.66 -0.55
N GLN A 211 -0.02 22.44 -1.05
CA GLN A 211 -1.20 21.64 -1.37
C GLN A 211 -2.16 22.28 -2.41
N GLY A 212 -1.62 23.06 -3.30
CA GLY A 212 -2.38 23.71 -4.37
C GLY A 212 -3.09 25.01 -3.99
N GLY A 213 -2.77 25.59 -2.83
CA GLY A 213 -3.35 26.86 -2.37
C GLY A 213 -2.43 27.68 -1.48
N LEU A 214 -2.85 28.93 -1.19
CA LEU A 214 -2.20 29.78 -0.22
C LEU A 214 -2.55 29.27 1.19
N ASP A 215 -1.50 28.91 1.98
CA ASP A 215 -1.66 28.40 3.35
C ASP A 215 -1.59 29.55 4.37
N SER A 216 -0.55 30.37 4.30
CA SER A 216 -0.30 31.41 5.29
C SER A 216 0.56 32.55 4.75
N ILE A 217 0.55 33.68 5.46
CA ILE A 217 1.30 34.89 5.13
C ILE A 217 2.11 35.29 6.35
N TYR A 218 3.41 35.58 6.13
CA TYR A 218 4.35 35.98 7.16
C TYR A 218 5.09 37.25 6.77
N THR A 219 5.49 38.01 7.77
CA THR A 219 6.49 39.08 7.60
C THR A 219 7.91 38.64 7.96
N ASP A 220 8.02 37.49 8.62
CA ASP A 220 9.27 36.86 9.01
C ASP A 220 9.63 35.73 8.02
N PRO A 221 10.74 35.86 7.28
CA PRO A 221 11.14 34.86 6.29
C PRO A 221 11.45 33.49 6.91
N ALA A 222 11.99 33.46 8.14
CA ALA A 222 12.34 32.19 8.79
C ALA A 222 11.08 31.39 9.14
N LYS A 223 10.03 32.04 9.59
CA LYS A 223 8.74 31.40 9.87
C LYS A 223 8.06 30.93 8.60
N ALA A 224 8.14 31.71 7.51
CA ALA A 224 7.60 31.33 6.22
C ALA A 224 8.28 30.07 5.68
N ILE A 225 9.63 30.01 5.75
CA ILE A 225 10.42 28.86 5.29
C ILE A 225 10.07 27.60 6.12
N LEU A 226 10.04 27.71 7.44
CA LEU A 226 9.69 26.60 8.31
C LEU A 226 8.28 26.05 8.02
N GLN A 227 7.32 26.94 7.77
CA GLN A 227 5.96 26.54 7.41
C GLN A 227 5.91 25.87 6.04
N ALA A 228 6.62 26.42 5.05
CA ALA A 228 6.70 25.83 3.72
C ALA A 228 7.34 24.45 3.76
N ASP A 229 8.41 24.28 4.52
CA ASP A 229 9.09 22.98 4.69
C ASP A 229 8.15 21.97 5.35
N ALA A 230 7.43 22.36 6.38
CA ALA A 230 6.45 21.50 7.06
C ALA A 230 5.29 21.05 6.15
N LEU A 231 4.98 21.82 5.11
CA LEU A 231 3.90 21.54 4.16
C LEU A 231 4.38 20.90 2.85
N GLY A 232 5.71 20.78 2.66
CA GLY A 232 6.27 20.49 1.35
C GLY A 232 5.89 21.52 0.28
N GLY A 233 5.78 22.78 0.70
CA GLY A 233 5.33 23.90 -0.11
C GLY A 233 6.47 24.80 -0.58
N VAL A 234 6.10 25.99 -1.05
CA VAL A 234 7.04 27.03 -1.51
C VAL A 234 6.73 28.38 -0.85
N VAL A 235 7.76 29.22 -0.72
CA VAL A 235 7.63 30.60 -0.26
C VAL A 235 7.78 31.53 -1.44
N LEU A 236 6.84 32.44 -1.60
CA LEU A 236 6.95 33.54 -2.54
C LEU A 236 7.11 34.85 -1.75
N ASN A 237 8.09 35.64 -2.13
CA ASN A 237 8.32 36.98 -1.59
C ASN A 237 7.78 38.01 -2.58
N ARG A 238 7.12 39.01 -2.04
CA ARG A 238 6.69 40.18 -2.82
C ARG A 238 7.18 41.48 -2.17
#